data_d427541a3d3fa102216fcb4bf93295fd
#
_entry.id   d427541a3d3fa102216fcb4bf93295fd
#
_cell.length_a   1.000
_cell.length_b   1.000
_cell.length_c   1.000
_cell.angle_alpha   90.00
_cell.angle_beta   90.00
_cell.angle_gamma   90.00
#
_symmetry.space_group_name_H-M   'P 1'
#
loop_
_entity.id
_entity.type
_entity.pdbx_description
1 polymer ?
#
loop_
_entity_poly.entity_id
_entity_poly.type
_entity_poly.pdbx_seq_one_letter_code
_entity_poly.pdbx_strand_id
1 'polypeptide(L)'
;MSDSESSNITSTNTITAIVLASGLGTRFGGQKLSHEIVINHNPPFALGVISALNVKPFVDHVICIVQPEDKALKQQFKFHGFTTVDNLDFEQGLSSSIKAGIRFCQDNYKNPSNNHYMICLADMPYIEADTYKAVTKQFKARIKIHANTIIRPVLTDNKKAGHPVIFSNKFETELLNLSGDDGGKPIVKQHGVDSVIVDDAGVLADIDRKTDIRL
;
A
#
# COMPACT_ATOMS: atom_id res chain seq x y z
N MET A 1 25.83 -24.34 -37.85
CA MET A 1 24.84 -23.24 -37.78
C MET A 1 23.90 -23.61 -36.65
N SER A 2 24.18 -23.09 -35.50
CA SER A 2 23.36 -23.32 -34.29
C SER A 2 22.76 -21.96 -33.91
N ASP A 3 21.47 -21.80 -34.25
CA ASP A 3 20.70 -20.60 -33.88
C ASP A 3 20.50 -20.60 -32.35
N SER A 4 21.19 -19.71 -31.69
CA SER A 4 20.94 -19.39 -30.30
C SER A 4 19.71 -18.51 -30.25
N GLU A 5 18.54 -19.09 -30.05
CA GLU A 5 17.34 -18.37 -29.62
C GLU A 5 17.61 -17.74 -28.24
N SER A 6 18.01 -16.49 -28.25
CA SER A 6 17.98 -15.65 -27.05
C SER A 6 16.53 -15.39 -26.68
N SER A 7 15.99 -16.19 -25.76
CA SER A 7 14.71 -15.94 -25.13
C SER A 7 14.76 -14.58 -24.44
N ASN A 8 14.17 -13.56 -25.10
CA ASN A 8 13.83 -12.28 -24.49
C ASN A 8 12.80 -12.56 -23.37
N ILE A 9 13.28 -12.86 -22.17
CA ILE A 9 12.44 -12.81 -20.97
C ILE A 9 12.14 -11.34 -20.75
N THR A 10 10.99 -10.87 -21.27
CA THR A 10 10.42 -9.57 -20.92
C THR A 10 10.17 -9.61 -19.42
N SER A 11 11.07 -9.02 -18.64
CA SER A 11 10.91 -8.91 -17.19
C SER A 11 9.64 -8.05 -16.94
N THR A 12 8.58 -8.72 -16.52
CA THR A 12 7.32 -8.03 -16.20
C THR A 12 7.49 -7.24 -14.91
N ASN A 13 7.25 -5.92 -14.99
CA ASN A 13 7.18 -5.07 -13.81
C ASN A 13 6.00 -5.51 -12.94
N THR A 14 6.25 -5.85 -11.69
CA THR A 14 5.24 -6.24 -10.69
C THR A 14 4.99 -5.10 -9.70
N ILE A 15 3.79 -5.02 -9.16
CA ILE A 15 3.43 -4.07 -8.10
C ILE A 15 3.03 -4.87 -6.87
N THR A 16 3.73 -4.64 -5.76
CA THR A 16 3.35 -5.16 -4.46
C THR A 16 2.69 -4.05 -3.63
N ALA A 17 1.45 -4.28 -3.21
CA ALA A 17 0.81 -3.45 -2.21
C ALA A 17 1.35 -3.82 -0.81
N ILE A 18 1.92 -2.84 -0.14
CA ILE A 18 2.35 -2.91 1.25
C ILE A 18 1.26 -2.21 2.07
N VAL A 19 0.39 -3.00 2.71
CA VAL A 19 -0.72 -2.50 3.54
C VAL A 19 -0.20 -2.30 4.96
N LEU A 20 -0.09 -1.03 5.38
CA LEU A 20 0.47 -0.66 6.68
C LEU A 20 -0.61 -0.80 7.76
N ALA A 21 -0.50 -1.83 8.58
CA ALA A 21 -1.48 -2.23 9.59
C ALA A 21 -0.85 -2.38 11.00
N SER A 22 0.31 -1.76 11.26
CA SER A 22 1.00 -1.86 12.56
C SER A 22 0.84 -0.60 13.45
N GLY A 23 -0.03 0.34 13.08
CA GLY A 23 -0.31 1.54 13.87
C GLY A 23 -1.00 1.24 15.20
N LEU A 24 -0.70 2.03 16.24
CA LEU A 24 -1.20 1.80 17.62
C LEU A 24 -2.72 2.02 17.79
N GLY A 25 -3.37 2.79 16.92
CA GLY A 25 -4.81 3.04 16.98
C GLY A 25 -5.32 3.66 18.28
N THR A 26 -4.48 4.41 18.99
CA THR A 26 -4.76 4.94 20.34
C THR A 26 -6.01 5.83 20.42
N ARG A 27 -6.25 6.66 19.39
CA ARG A 27 -7.42 7.54 19.30
C ARG A 27 -8.74 6.78 19.11
N PHE A 28 -8.68 5.57 18.56
CA PHE A 28 -9.85 4.70 18.38
C PHE A 28 -10.24 3.95 19.66
N GLY A 29 -9.34 3.86 20.62
CA GLY A 29 -9.51 3.10 21.86
C GLY A 29 -8.90 1.71 21.81
N GLY A 30 -7.97 1.45 20.90
CA GLY A 30 -7.32 0.15 20.66
C GLY A 30 -8.06 -0.72 19.66
N GLN A 31 -7.36 -1.74 19.15
CA GLN A 31 -7.89 -2.73 18.19
C GLN A 31 -8.65 -2.14 16.98
N LYS A 32 -8.24 -0.94 16.52
CA LYS A 32 -8.88 -0.23 15.41
C LYS A 32 -9.05 -1.10 14.17
N LEU A 33 -7.97 -1.75 13.73
CA LEU A 33 -7.94 -2.48 12.47
C LEU A 33 -8.64 -3.84 12.53
N SER A 34 -8.83 -4.39 13.74
CA SER A 34 -9.60 -5.62 13.99
C SER A 34 -11.10 -5.33 14.20
N HIS A 35 -11.48 -4.03 14.30
CA HIS A 35 -12.89 -3.67 14.46
C HIS A 35 -13.68 -3.98 13.18
N GLU A 36 -14.76 -4.72 13.31
CA GLU A 36 -15.63 -5.08 12.19
C GLU A 36 -16.53 -3.92 11.80
N ILE A 37 -16.55 -3.61 10.52
CA ILE A 37 -17.42 -2.59 9.92
C ILE A 37 -18.14 -3.17 8.71
N VAL A 38 -19.29 -2.59 8.39
CA VAL A 38 -20.07 -2.90 7.18
C VAL A 38 -19.86 -1.79 6.18
N ILE A 39 -19.45 -2.13 4.95
CA ILE A 39 -19.36 -1.18 3.83
C ILE A 39 -20.17 -1.70 2.66
N ASN A 40 -21.00 -0.85 2.07
CA ASN A 40 -21.78 -1.16 0.87
C ASN A 40 -22.61 -2.45 0.99
N HIS A 41 -23.27 -2.67 2.14
CA HIS A 41 -24.12 -3.85 2.42
C HIS A 41 -23.39 -5.21 2.33
N ASN A 42 -22.07 -5.22 2.33
CA ASN A 42 -21.30 -6.46 2.46
C ASN A 42 -21.36 -6.99 3.90
N PRO A 43 -21.04 -8.28 4.11
CA PRO A 43 -20.83 -8.79 5.47
C PRO A 43 -19.81 -7.97 6.24
N PRO A 44 -19.89 -7.92 7.59
CA PRO A 44 -18.89 -7.20 8.37
C PRO A 44 -17.51 -7.83 8.19
N PHE A 45 -16.51 -6.97 7.94
CA PHE A 45 -15.10 -7.33 7.90
C PHE A 45 -14.29 -6.46 8.84
N ALA A 46 -13.19 -6.98 9.33
CA ALA A 46 -12.21 -6.19 10.05
C ALA A 46 -11.71 -5.02 9.15
N LEU A 47 -11.67 -3.81 9.69
CA LEU A 47 -11.36 -2.59 8.96
C LEU A 47 -10.09 -2.70 8.12
N GLY A 48 -9.01 -3.23 8.71
CA GLY A 48 -7.74 -3.41 8.00
C GLY A 48 -7.83 -4.41 6.84
N VAL A 49 -8.69 -5.41 6.93
CA VAL A 49 -8.91 -6.42 5.88
C VAL A 49 -9.60 -5.79 4.66
N ILE A 50 -10.54 -4.88 4.86
CA ILE A 50 -11.25 -4.21 3.76
C ILE A 50 -10.27 -3.47 2.86
N SER A 51 -9.34 -2.70 3.42
CA SER A 51 -8.31 -1.98 2.64
C SER A 51 -7.44 -2.94 1.82
N ALA A 52 -7.09 -4.11 2.35
CA ALA A 52 -6.33 -5.13 1.62
C ALA A 52 -7.16 -5.80 0.52
N LEU A 53 -8.45 -6.07 0.76
CA LEU A 53 -9.36 -6.64 -0.23
C LEU A 53 -9.58 -5.65 -1.40
N ASN A 54 -9.73 -4.36 -1.11
CA ASN A 54 -9.97 -3.33 -2.11
C ASN A 54 -8.80 -3.19 -3.09
N VAL A 55 -7.54 -3.28 -2.62
CA VAL A 55 -6.37 -3.13 -3.48
C VAL A 55 -6.02 -4.41 -4.25
N LYS A 56 -6.37 -5.60 -3.72
CA LYS A 56 -5.96 -6.90 -4.25
C LYS A 56 -6.18 -7.10 -5.77
N PRO A 57 -7.31 -6.69 -6.38
CA PRO A 57 -7.56 -6.89 -7.81
C PRO A 57 -6.63 -6.09 -8.74
N PHE A 58 -5.89 -5.11 -8.25
CA PHE A 58 -5.15 -4.13 -9.05
C PHE A 58 -3.63 -4.29 -8.98
N VAL A 59 -3.14 -5.21 -8.16
CA VAL A 59 -1.71 -5.44 -7.91
C VAL A 59 -1.36 -6.92 -8.04
N ASP A 60 -0.06 -7.21 -8.17
CA ASP A 60 0.41 -8.59 -8.34
C ASP A 60 0.54 -9.31 -6.99
N HIS A 61 0.90 -8.57 -5.94
CA HIS A 61 1.05 -9.09 -4.57
C HIS A 61 0.47 -8.12 -3.54
N VAL A 62 -0.05 -8.68 -2.43
CA VAL A 62 -0.47 -7.90 -1.26
C VAL A 62 0.19 -8.49 -0.03
N ILE A 63 0.90 -7.66 0.73
CA ILE A 63 1.44 -8.01 2.04
C ILE A 63 0.92 -7.03 3.09
N CYS A 64 0.59 -7.53 4.27
CA CYS A 64 0.02 -6.75 5.36
C CYS A 64 1.03 -6.68 6.51
N ILE A 65 1.47 -5.46 6.83
CA ILE A 65 2.47 -5.23 7.87
C ILE A 65 1.74 -5.02 9.20
N VAL A 66 1.97 -5.89 10.16
CA VAL A 66 1.20 -5.95 11.41
C VAL A 66 2.10 -5.90 12.64
N GLN A 67 1.53 -5.55 13.80
CA GLN A 67 2.23 -5.70 15.07
C GLN A 67 2.39 -7.19 15.41
N PRO A 68 3.53 -7.61 16.00
CA PRO A 68 3.77 -9.01 16.36
C PRO A 68 2.69 -9.60 17.27
N GLU A 69 2.16 -8.80 18.19
CA GLU A 69 1.18 -9.23 19.19
C GLU A 69 -0.28 -9.16 18.72
N ASP A 70 -0.57 -8.54 17.55
CA ASP A 70 -1.95 -8.45 17.04
C ASP A 70 -2.39 -9.77 16.37
N LYS A 71 -2.58 -10.80 17.21
CA LYS A 71 -2.99 -12.14 16.76
C LYS A 71 -4.35 -12.12 16.07
N ALA A 72 -5.26 -11.27 16.55
CA ALA A 72 -6.62 -11.18 16.01
C ALA A 72 -6.60 -10.69 14.56
N LEU A 73 -5.91 -9.58 14.29
CA LEU A 73 -5.79 -9.02 12.94
C LEU A 73 -5.02 -9.96 11.99
N LYS A 74 -3.94 -10.60 12.48
CA LYS A 74 -3.20 -11.62 11.71
C LYS A 74 -4.11 -12.77 11.28
N GLN A 75 -4.96 -13.26 12.19
CA GLN A 75 -5.90 -14.33 11.89
C GLN A 75 -6.91 -13.90 10.82
N GLN A 76 -7.42 -12.69 10.91
CA GLN A 76 -8.33 -12.12 9.91
C GLN A 76 -7.66 -12.00 8.53
N PHE A 77 -6.47 -11.43 8.44
CA PHE A 77 -5.72 -11.37 7.18
C PHE A 77 -5.46 -12.77 6.60
N LYS A 78 -5.01 -13.72 7.43
CA LYS A 78 -4.74 -15.10 7.01
C LYS A 78 -6.01 -15.80 6.50
N PHE A 79 -7.15 -15.60 7.15
CA PHE A 79 -8.44 -16.16 6.73
C PHE A 79 -8.80 -15.70 5.30
N HIS A 80 -8.48 -14.47 4.93
CA HIS A 80 -8.69 -13.91 3.60
C HIS A 80 -7.55 -14.16 2.60
N GLY A 81 -6.58 -15.01 2.97
CA GLY A 81 -5.48 -15.43 2.09
C GLY A 81 -4.41 -14.36 1.90
N PHE A 82 -4.24 -13.43 2.85
CA PHE A 82 -3.16 -12.44 2.82
C PHE A 82 -1.92 -12.92 3.58
N THR A 83 -0.76 -12.56 3.05
CA THR A 83 0.53 -12.69 3.75
C THR A 83 0.67 -11.59 4.78
N THR A 84 0.99 -11.94 6.03
CA THR A 84 1.31 -10.98 7.09
C THR A 84 2.80 -10.96 7.38
N VAL A 85 3.33 -9.77 7.65
CA VAL A 85 4.73 -9.52 8.01
C VAL A 85 4.76 -8.80 9.34
N ASP A 86 5.50 -9.34 10.30
CA ASP A 86 5.64 -8.73 11.62
C ASP A 86 6.59 -7.53 11.57
N ASN A 87 6.11 -6.37 12.02
CA ASN A 87 6.94 -5.20 12.23
C ASN A 87 7.41 -5.17 13.69
N LEU A 88 8.65 -5.59 13.92
CA LEU A 88 9.24 -5.60 15.27
C LEU A 88 9.55 -4.19 15.78
N ASP A 89 9.68 -3.23 14.86
CA ASP A 89 10.05 -1.84 15.13
C ASP A 89 8.84 -0.88 15.03
N PHE A 90 7.61 -1.38 15.22
CA PHE A 90 6.38 -0.60 14.96
C PHE A 90 6.30 0.72 15.76
N GLU A 91 6.96 0.81 16.91
CA GLU A 91 7.05 2.03 17.73
C GLU A 91 7.91 3.13 17.10
N GLN A 92 8.74 2.80 16.10
CA GLN A 92 9.58 3.77 15.38
C GLN A 92 8.80 4.55 14.29
N GLY A 93 7.47 4.39 14.24
CA GLY A 93 6.59 5.12 13.34
C GLY A 93 6.36 4.43 11.99
N LEU A 94 5.68 5.14 11.10
CA LEU A 94 5.18 4.63 9.82
C LEU A 94 6.30 4.07 8.92
N SER A 95 7.49 4.69 8.96
CA SER A 95 8.66 4.28 8.17
C SER A 95 9.10 2.86 8.46
N SER A 96 8.99 2.38 9.71
CA SER A 96 9.37 1.02 10.10
C SER A 96 8.52 -0.03 9.37
N SER A 97 7.22 0.24 9.20
CA SER A 97 6.30 -0.63 8.47
C SER A 97 6.65 -0.71 6.98
N ILE A 98 7.00 0.43 6.36
CA ILE A 98 7.44 0.46 4.96
C ILE A 98 8.70 -0.38 4.78
N LYS A 99 9.69 -0.20 5.67
CA LYS A 99 10.95 -0.98 5.63
C LYS A 99 10.72 -2.47 5.81
N ALA A 100 9.87 -2.87 6.75
CA ALA A 100 9.54 -4.28 6.97
C ALA A 100 8.94 -4.91 5.71
N GLY A 101 8.04 -4.20 5.03
CA GLY A 101 7.45 -4.65 3.79
C GLY A 101 8.45 -4.79 2.64
N ILE A 102 9.33 -3.80 2.45
CA ILE A 102 10.34 -3.83 1.40
C ILE A 102 11.36 -4.97 1.64
N ARG A 103 11.85 -5.13 2.87
CA ARG A 103 12.77 -6.24 3.22
C ARG A 103 12.13 -7.59 2.95
N PHE A 104 10.86 -7.77 3.33
CA PHE A 104 10.13 -9.00 3.00
C PHE A 104 10.10 -9.25 1.49
N CYS A 105 9.87 -8.23 0.67
CA CYS A 105 9.87 -8.37 -0.79
C CYS A 105 11.25 -8.77 -1.33
N GLN A 106 12.32 -8.17 -0.80
CA GLN A 106 13.71 -8.52 -1.18
C GLN A 106 14.03 -9.99 -0.90
N ASP A 107 13.60 -10.49 0.25
CA ASP A 107 13.93 -11.85 0.71
C ASP A 107 13.05 -12.93 0.05
N ASN A 108 11.84 -12.60 -0.40
CA ASN A 108 10.85 -13.61 -0.81
C ASN A 108 10.49 -13.59 -2.30
N TYR A 109 10.79 -12.53 -3.05
CA TYR A 109 10.43 -12.46 -4.46
C TYR A 109 11.64 -12.69 -5.37
N LYS A 110 11.46 -13.53 -6.42
CA LYS A 110 12.53 -13.96 -7.33
C LYS A 110 13.21 -12.83 -8.09
N ASN A 111 12.50 -11.76 -8.39
CA ASN A 111 12.98 -10.61 -9.17
C ASN A 111 12.70 -9.31 -8.43
N PRO A 112 13.33 -9.05 -7.29
CA PRO A 112 13.05 -7.84 -6.49
C PRO A 112 13.36 -6.56 -7.27
N SER A 113 14.31 -6.59 -8.21
CA SER A 113 14.65 -5.43 -9.05
C SER A 113 13.53 -4.96 -9.99
N ASN A 114 12.48 -5.75 -10.19
CA ASN A 114 11.32 -5.40 -11.01
C ASN A 114 10.05 -5.19 -10.18
N ASN A 115 10.18 -5.24 -8.86
CA ASN A 115 9.06 -5.09 -7.95
C ASN A 115 8.94 -3.63 -7.50
N HIS A 116 7.78 -3.02 -7.76
CA HIS A 116 7.43 -1.66 -7.37
C HIS A 116 6.52 -1.69 -6.15
N TYR A 117 6.49 -0.63 -5.36
CA TYR A 117 5.86 -0.62 -4.05
C TYR A 117 4.67 0.34 -4.02
N MET A 118 3.47 -0.20 -3.82
CA MET A 118 2.27 0.59 -3.55
C MET A 118 2.06 0.65 -2.03
N ILE A 119 2.20 1.84 -1.46
CA ILE A 119 1.98 2.05 -0.02
C ILE A 119 0.51 2.35 0.21
N CYS A 120 -0.16 1.46 0.95
CA CYS A 120 -1.56 1.55 1.34
C CYS A 120 -1.67 1.67 2.86
N LEU A 121 -2.64 2.45 3.34
CA LEU A 121 -2.97 2.53 4.76
C LEU A 121 -4.14 1.60 5.05
N ALA A 122 -4.01 0.76 6.08
CA ALA A 122 -5.03 -0.23 6.43
C ALA A 122 -6.31 0.42 6.99
N ASP A 123 -6.24 1.66 7.44
CA ASP A 123 -7.35 2.44 7.99
C ASP A 123 -8.10 3.32 6.96
N MET A 124 -7.84 3.10 5.66
CA MET A 124 -8.51 3.81 4.56
C MET A 124 -9.41 2.87 3.73
N PRO A 125 -10.48 2.32 4.31
CA PRO A 125 -11.31 1.30 3.66
C PRO A 125 -12.25 1.85 2.58
N TYR A 126 -12.38 3.18 2.47
CA TYR A 126 -13.32 3.84 1.56
C TYR A 126 -12.74 4.17 0.20
N ILE A 127 -11.46 3.87 -0.07
CA ILE A 127 -10.86 4.09 -1.39
C ILE A 127 -11.54 3.19 -2.42
N GLU A 128 -12.02 3.80 -3.50
CA GLU A 128 -12.78 3.12 -4.55
C GLU A 128 -11.91 2.31 -5.52
N ALA A 129 -12.50 1.30 -6.11
CA ALA A 129 -11.85 0.42 -7.10
C ALA A 129 -11.29 1.22 -8.30
N ASP A 130 -12.03 2.22 -8.78
CA ASP A 130 -11.62 3.04 -9.92
C ASP A 130 -10.38 3.89 -9.61
N THR A 131 -10.18 4.32 -8.37
CA THR A 131 -8.95 4.99 -7.93
C THR A 131 -7.74 4.05 -8.03
N TYR A 132 -7.82 2.84 -7.48
CA TYR A 132 -6.74 1.86 -7.58
C TYR A 132 -6.41 1.54 -9.05
N LYS A 133 -7.44 1.34 -9.87
CA LYS A 133 -7.30 1.09 -11.31
C LYS A 133 -6.63 2.25 -12.04
N ALA A 134 -7.03 3.50 -11.75
CA ALA A 134 -6.47 4.69 -12.38
C ALA A 134 -4.99 4.88 -12.02
N VAL A 135 -4.65 4.75 -10.73
CA VAL A 135 -3.29 4.93 -10.22
C VAL A 135 -2.34 3.84 -10.77
N THR A 136 -2.77 2.57 -10.78
CA THR A 136 -1.96 1.47 -11.34
C THR A 136 -1.79 1.56 -12.84
N LYS A 137 -2.85 1.95 -13.57
CA LYS A 137 -2.79 2.17 -15.03
C LYS A 137 -1.79 3.27 -15.37
N GLN A 138 -1.86 4.42 -14.68
CA GLN A 138 -0.95 5.54 -14.88
C GLN A 138 0.49 5.13 -14.57
N PHE A 139 0.71 4.42 -13.45
CA PHE A 139 2.03 3.93 -13.09
C PHE A 139 2.61 3.01 -14.17
N LYS A 140 1.85 1.99 -14.62
CA LYS A 140 2.28 1.04 -15.66
C LYS A 140 2.58 1.72 -17.00
N ALA A 141 1.93 2.82 -17.31
CA ALA A 141 2.25 3.63 -18.51
C ALA A 141 3.54 4.43 -18.30
N ARG A 142 3.68 5.09 -17.16
CA ARG A 142 4.76 6.03 -16.87
C ARG A 142 6.12 5.35 -16.68
N ILE A 143 6.15 4.20 -15.97
CA ILE A 143 7.37 3.45 -15.67
C ILE A 143 8.11 2.96 -16.91
N LYS A 144 7.42 2.78 -18.02
CA LYS A 144 8.02 2.41 -19.31
C LYS A 144 8.89 3.51 -19.90
N ILE A 145 8.66 4.76 -19.51
CA ILE A 145 9.31 5.97 -20.05
C ILE A 145 10.29 6.56 -19.03
N HIS A 146 9.91 6.52 -17.76
CA HIS A 146 10.65 7.11 -16.65
C HIS A 146 10.84 6.12 -15.52
N ALA A 147 12.08 5.66 -15.31
CA ALA A 147 12.41 4.70 -14.26
C ALA A 147 12.13 5.26 -12.85
N ASN A 148 12.32 6.57 -12.64
CA ASN A 148 12.06 7.24 -11.37
C ASN A 148 10.61 7.77 -11.35
N THR A 149 9.66 6.84 -11.17
CA THR A 149 8.22 7.17 -11.20
C THR A 149 7.61 7.06 -9.81
N ILE A 150 6.91 8.10 -9.39
CA ILE A 150 6.05 8.12 -8.20
C ILE A 150 4.67 8.57 -8.66
N ILE A 151 3.61 7.83 -8.28
CA ILE A 151 2.22 8.15 -8.63
C ILE A 151 1.38 8.21 -7.37
N ARG A 152 0.45 9.18 -7.30
CA ARG A 152 -0.57 9.26 -6.24
C ARG A 152 -1.88 9.84 -6.74
N PRO A 153 -3.02 9.54 -6.10
CA PRO A 153 -4.27 10.23 -6.38
C PRO A 153 -4.28 11.65 -5.78
N VAL A 154 -5.01 12.52 -6.44
CA VAL A 154 -5.30 13.88 -5.99
C VAL A 154 -6.80 14.12 -6.18
N LEU A 155 -7.49 14.50 -5.09
CA LEU A 155 -8.92 14.76 -5.13
C LEU A 155 -9.23 15.99 -5.98
N THR A 156 -10.23 15.88 -6.86
CA THR A 156 -10.60 16.91 -7.84
C THR A 156 -10.90 18.27 -7.18
N ASP A 157 -11.74 18.28 -6.15
CA ASP A 157 -12.30 19.51 -5.57
C ASP A 157 -11.27 20.42 -4.91
N ASN A 158 -10.40 19.86 -4.09
CA ASN A 158 -9.50 20.64 -3.24
C ASN A 158 -8.00 20.46 -3.56
N LYS A 159 -7.68 19.66 -4.58
CA LYS A 159 -6.32 19.34 -5.01
C LYS A 159 -5.47 18.71 -3.89
N LYS A 160 -6.10 18.13 -2.87
CA LYS A 160 -5.38 17.40 -1.82
C LYS A 160 -4.93 16.05 -2.32
N ALA A 161 -3.70 15.74 -2.02
CA ALA A 161 -3.08 14.46 -2.34
C ALA A 161 -3.41 13.40 -1.31
N GLY A 162 -3.75 12.20 -1.78
CA GLY A 162 -4.16 11.08 -0.95
C GLY A 162 -3.35 9.82 -1.16
N HIS A 163 -3.90 8.72 -0.69
CA HIS A 163 -3.42 7.36 -0.86
C HIS A 163 -4.24 6.59 -1.91
N PRO A 164 -3.68 5.49 -2.47
CA PRO A 164 -2.34 4.94 -2.26
C PRO A 164 -1.24 5.73 -2.98
N VAL A 165 0.03 5.50 -2.61
CA VAL A 165 1.18 6.06 -3.32
C VAL A 165 2.01 4.92 -3.88
N ILE A 166 2.31 4.95 -5.20
CA ILE A 166 3.18 3.95 -5.82
C ILE A 166 4.56 4.56 -6.05
N PHE A 167 5.57 3.87 -5.57
CA PHE A 167 6.98 4.18 -5.81
C PHE A 167 7.59 3.12 -6.74
N SER A 168 8.35 3.53 -7.73
CA SER A 168 9.18 2.59 -8.47
C SER A 168 10.29 2.02 -7.58
N ASN A 169 10.81 0.85 -7.95
CA ASN A 169 11.92 0.21 -7.24
C ASN A 169 13.19 1.08 -7.16
N LYS A 170 13.29 2.11 -7.98
CA LYS A 170 14.43 3.06 -7.94
C LYS A 170 14.50 3.85 -6.63
N PHE A 171 13.38 3.93 -5.91
CA PHE A 171 13.31 4.58 -4.60
C PHE A 171 13.49 3.62 -3.42
N GLU A 172 13.80 2.35 -3.67
CA GLU A 172 13.93 1.31 -2.63
C GLU A 172 14.93 1.71 -1.54
N THR A 173 16.12 2.15 -1.92
CA THR A 173 17.14 2.60 -0.96
C THR A 173 16.67 3.80 -0.13
N GLU A 174 15.99 4.77 -0.75
CA GLU A 174 15.47 5.94 -0.03
C GLU A 174 14.32 5.54 0.90
N LEU A 175 13.43 4.65 0.47
CA LEU A 175 12.35 4.10 1.30
C LEU A 175 12.91 3.32 2.51
N LEU A 176 14.00 2.57 2.35
CA LEU A 176 14.69 1.88 3.44
C LEU A 176 15.42 2.83 4.41
N ASN A 177 15.74 4.04 3.99
CA ASN A 177 16.38 5.06 4.81
C ASN A 177 15.40 6.04 5.49
N LEU A 178 14.08 5.88 5.30
CA LEU A 178 13.07 6.70 5.97
C LEU A 178 13.16 6.56 7.50
N SER A 179 12.70 7.57 8.22
CA SER A 179 12.62 7.54 9.70
C SER A 179 11.33 8.21 10.18
N GLY A 180 10.86 7.82 11.37
CA GLY A 180 9.68 8.41 12.00
C GLY A 180 8.37 8.20 11.23
N ASP A 181 7.46 9.15 11.36
CA ASP A 181 6.09 9.06 10.84
C ASP A 181 5.86 9.74 9.49
N ASP A 182 6.87 10.31 8.87
CA ASP A 182 6.71 11.07 7.61
C ASP A 182 6.34 10.19 6.41
N GLY A 183 6.51 8.87 6.53
CA GLY A 183 6.28 7.94 5.43
C GLY A 183 7.08 8.34 4.18
N GLY A 184 6.50 8.19 2.99
CA GLY A 184 7.16 8.55 1.73
C GLY A 184 7.20 10.05 1.40
N LYS A 185 6.70 10.95 2.27
CA LYS A 185 6.62 12.39 2.01
C LYS A 185 7.95 13.05 1.65
N PRO A 186 9.09 12.76 2.34
CA PRO A 186 10.39 13.35 1.98
C PRO A 186 10.80 13.02 0.55
N ILE A 187 10.60 11.78 0.12
CA ILE A 187 10.94 11.31 -1.23
C ILE A 187 10.07 12.03 -2.28
N VAL A 188 8.76 12.11 -2.03
CA VAL A 188 7.83 12.86 -2.88
C VAL A 188 8.22 14.33 -2.99
N LYS A 189 8.63 14.96 -1.89
CA LYS A 189 9.07 16.36 -1.88
C LYS A 189 10.35 16.58 -2.68
N GLN A 190 11.28 15.64 -2.60
CA GLN A 190 12.59 15.74 -3.27
C GLN A 190 12.49 15.48 -4.78
N HIS A 191 11.74 14.46 -5.19
CA HIS A 191 11.74 13.97 -6.58
C HIS A 191 10.51 14.40 -7.39
N GLY A 192 9.49 14.97 -6.73
CA GLY A 192 8.20 15.21 -7.34
C GLY A 192 7.34 13.95 -7.44
N VAL A 193 6.14 14.11 -7.98
CA VAL A 193 5.15 13.03 -8.11
C VAL A 193 4.20 13.35 -9.25
N ASP A 194 3.88 12.35 -10.06
CA ASP A 194 2.81 12.45 -11.04
C ASP A 194 1.46 12.19 -10.35
N SER A 195 0.50 13.07 -10.57
CA SER A 195 -0.81 13.04 -9.92
C SER A 195 -1.88 12.47 -10.84
N VAL A 196 -2.74 11.62 -10.29
CA VAL A 196 -3.97 11.14 -10.94
C VAL A 196 -5.15 11.85 -10.30
N ILE A 197 -5.88 12.64 -11.08
CA ILE A 197 -7.08 13.33 -10.59
C ILE A 197 -8.21 12.31 -10.45
N VAL A 198 -8.79 12.25 -9.26
CA VAL A 198 -9.89 11.33 -8.91
C VAL A 198 -11.03 12.10 -8.23
N ASP A 199 -12.24 11.59 -8.39
CA ASP A 199 -13.43 12.05 -7.67
C ASP A 199 -13.81 11.03 -6.59
N ASP A 200 -12.85 10.76 -5.70
CA ASP A 200 -12.96 9.75 -4.64
C ASP A 200 -12.46 10.35 -3.32
N ALA A 201 -13.40 10.77 -2.47
CA ALA A 201 -13.08 11.30 -1.15
C ALA A 201 -12.42 10.27 -0.22
N GLY A 202 -12.51 8.97 -0.53
CA GLY A 202 -11.86 7.89 0.21
C GLY A 202 -10.35 8.01 0.25
N VAL A 203 -9.72 8.66 -0.75
CA VAL A 203 -8.26 8.86 -0.80
C VAL A 203 -7.71 9.73 0.33
N LEU A 204 -8.58 10.46 1.03
CA LEU A 204 -8.24 11.32 2.17
C LEU A 204 -8.92 10.87 3.49
N ALA A 205 -9.71 9.79 3.45
CA ALA A 205 -10.58 9.39 4.55
C ALA A 205 -9.97 8.22 5.33
N ASP A 206 -9.07 8.52 6.25
CA ASP A 206 -8.63 7.59 7.27
C ASP A 206 -9.64 7.52 8.43
N ILE A 207 -9.82 6.35 9.00
CA ILE A 207 -10.66 6.14 10.18
C ILE A 207 -9.75 6.23 11.42
N ASP A 208 -9.81 7.37 12.12
CA ASP A 208 -9.07 7.58 13.36
C ASP A 208 -9.94 7.35 14.60
N ARG A 209 -11.25 7.55 14.48
CA ARG A 209 -12.24 7.42 15.56
C ARG A 209 -13.43 6.60 15.09
N LYS A 210 -14.21 6.05 16.01
CA LYS A 210 -15.46 5.34 15.69
C LYS A 210 -16.48 6.21 14.96
N THR A 211 -16.45 7.52 15.19
CA THR A 211 -17.30 8.52 14.51
C THR A 211 -16.96 8.70 13.03
N ASP A 212 -15.80 8.26 12.58
CA ASP A 212 -15.36 8.38 11.18
C ASP A 212 -15.90 7.23 10.32
N ILE A 213 -16.49 6.22 10.96
CA ILE A 213 -17.15 5.10 10.27
C ILE A 213 -18.42 5.62 9.61
N ARG A 214 -18.48 5.51 8.27
CA ARG A 214 -19.67 5.85 7.48
C ARG A 214 -20.63 4.66 7.49
N LEU A 215 -21.87 4.89 7.91
CA LEU A 215 -22.95 3.89 7.90
C LEU A 215 -23.62 3.81 6.53
#